data_45ec940639f75a874e4f66751126cb8e
#
_entry.id   45ec940639f75a874e4f66751126cb8e
#
_cell.length_a   1.000
_cell.length_b   1.000
_cell.length_c   1.000
_cell.angle_alpha   90.00
_cell.angle_beta   90.00
_cell.angle_gamma   90.00
#
_symmetry.space_group_name_H-M   'P 1'
#
loop_
_entity.id
_entity.type
_entity.pdbx_description
1 polymer ?
#
loop_
_entity_poly.entity_id
_entity_poly.type
_entity_poly.pdbx_seq_one_letter_code
_entity_poly.pdbx_strand_id
1 'polypeptide(L)'
;MTMSPPALSCVSQPGLDTVWPRDSLKQHIATIQRRQTAIKGVDAPTYVQRVPIVPGKEPVEDYDGNYVFADIKESHTSRAMISRYYKDMMDASVSDVVVIGAGSAGLTCAYKLAKSRPDLRITILEAGVAPGGGAWLGGQLQSAMVIRKPAHNLLVELDVPFDDEGAYVVVKHAALFTSTILSKLLAMPNVKLFNATCVEDLIIKKDPTGTQRVNGVVTNYTLVSMAHGLQSCMDPQTITAPIICSFAGHDGPFGAFTVKRLASAGLLNLGDMNPLNMNESEGLIVNNTREVFPGVVVGGMELSELDGHPRMGASFGGMLASGTKAAVEAARAYDRLEIDEGEVVSVRQ
;
A
#
# COMPACT_ATOMS: atom_id res chain seq x y z
N MET A 1 39.53 40.10 2.53
CA MET A 1 38.24 40.27 3.24
C MET A 1 37.42 39.00 2.96
N THR A 2 37.49 38.09 3.90
CA THR A 2 36.77 36.80 3.84
C THR A 2 35.43 37.01 4.52
N MET A 3 34.34 36.99 3.77
CA MET A 3 32.98 36.99 4.32
C MET A 3 32.62 35.59 4.75
N SER A 4 32.35 35.42 6.03
CA SER A 4 31.74 34.21 6.61
C SER A 4 30.27 34.14 6.20
N PRO A 5 29.72 32.93 5.91
CA PRO A 5 28.30 32.77 5.64
C PRO A 5 27.47 33.03 6.90
N PRO A 6 26.23 33.54 6.77
CA PRO A 6 25.36 33.77 7.91
C PRO A 6 24.92 32.48 8.57
N ALA A 7 24.92 32.49 9.90
CA ALA A 7 24.42 31.39 10.74
C ALA A 7 22.93 31.10 10.46
N LEU A 8 22.63 29.86 10.12
CA LEU A 8 21.26 29.36 10.07
C LEU A 8 20.66 29.42 11.48
N SER A 9 19.69 30.32 11.67
CA SER A 9 18.88 30.35 12.87
C SER A 9 18.06 29.06 12.95
N CYS A 10 18.34 28.24 13.95
CA CYS A 10 17.44 27.16 14.37
C CYS A 10 16.07 27.74 14.68
N VAL A 11 15.13 27.58 13.78
CA VAL A 11 13.72 27.70 14.10
C VAL A 11 13.36 26.47 14.92
N SER A 12 13.06 26.67 16.20
CA SER A 12 12.54 25.66 17.10
C SER A 12 11.24 25.11 16.52
N GLN A 13 11.28 23.86 16.03
CA GLN A 13 10.09 23.14 15.63
C GLN A 13 9.24 22.84 16.87
N PRO A 14 7.90 23.03 16.82
CA PRO A 14 7.02 22.55 17.89
C PRO A 14 7.11 21.03 17.97
N GLY A 15 7.20 20.54 19.20
CA GLY A 15 7.55 19.18 19.58
C GLY A 15 6.90 18.07 18.78
N LEU A 16 7.73 17.14 18.35
CA LEU A 16 7.39 15.81 17.84
C LEU A 16 6.87 14.88 18.95
N ASP A 17 5.87 15.34 19.72
CA ASP A 17 5.18 14.57 20.75
C ASP A 17 3.78 14.10 20.30
N THR A 18 3.62 13.77 19.02
CA THR A 18 2.51 12.93 18.57
C THR A 18 2.96 11.51 18.29
N VAL A 19 3.82 10.98 19.12
CA VAL A 19 3.89 9.55 19.38
C VAL A 19 2.57 9.17 20.03
N TRP A 20 1.86 8.23 19.45
CA TRP A 20 0.62 7.66 19.96
C TRP A 20 0.72 7.46 21.48
N PRO A 21 -0.27 7.89 22.27
CA PRO A 21 -0.29 7.58 23.69
C PRO A 21 -0.14 6.07 23.84
N ARG A 22 0.81 5.60 24.63
CA ARG A 22 1.08 4.16 24.83
C ARG A 22 -0.18 3.36 25.18
N ASP A 23 -1.16 4.01 25.79
CA ASP A 23 -2.44 3.41 26.17
C ASP A 23 -3.40 3.27 24.98
N SER A 24 -3.37 4.19 23.99
CA SER A 24 -4.17 4.03 22.77
C SER A 24 -3.62 2.91 21.89
N LEU A 25 -2.31 2.73 21.83
CA LEU A 25 -1.69 1.60 21.13
C LEU A 25 -2.03 0.27 21.79
N LYS A 26 -2.03 0.18 23.12
CA LYS A 26 -2.43 -1.04 23.84
C LYS A 26 -3.90 -1.38 23.64
N GLN A 27 -4.80 -0.40 23.70
CA GLN A 27 -6.22 -0.57 23.43
C GLN A 27 -6.46 -0.99 21.99
N HIS A 28 -5.68 -0.44 21.06
CA HIS A 28 -5.75 -0.76 19.66
C HIS A 28 -5.27 -2.19 19.36
N ILE A 29 -4.12 -2.60 19.90
CA ILE A 29 -3.63 -3.99 19.82
C ILE A 29 -4.65 -4.95 20.43
N ALA A 30 -5.26 -4.61 21.57
CA ALA A 30 -6.30 -5.42 22.19
C ALA A 30 -7.57 -5.52 21.31
N THR A 31 -7.91 -4.46 20.57
CA THR A 31 -9.05 -4.48 19.64
C THR A 31 -8.76 -5.34 18.41
N ILE A 32 -7.56 -5.21 17.82
CA ILE A 32 -7.12 -6.10 16.73
C ILE A 32 -7.09 -7.55 17.20
N GLN A 33 -6.53 -7.84 18.36
CA GLN A 33 -6.49 -9.18 18.93
C GLN A 33 -7.88 -9.75 19.21
N ARG A 34 -8.85 -8.94 19.69
CA ARG A 34 -10.24 -9.36 19.87
C ARG A 34 -10.95 -9.64 18.54
N ARG A 35 -10.67 -8.88 17.47
CA ARG A 35 -11.22 -9.15 16.14
C ARG A 35 -10.58 -10.39 15.52
N GLN A 36 -9.29 -10.64 15.74
CA GLN A 36 -8.60 -11.86 15.31
C GLN A 36 -9.13 -13.12 16.01
N THR A 37 -9.56 -13.03 17.27
CA THR A 37 -10.20 -14.15 18.02
C THR A 37 -11.65 -14.37 17.64
N ALA A 38 -12.30 -13.42 16.96
CA ALA A 38 -13.68 -13.57 16.49
C ALA A 38 -13.80 -14.42 15.20
N ILE A 39 -12.70 -14.72 14.51
CA ILE A 39 -12.67 -15.73 13.46
C ILE A 39 -12.75 -17.09 14.16
N LYS A 40 -13.98 -17.50 14.45
CA LYS A 40 -14.26 -18.82 15.03
C LYS A 40 -13.78 -19.90 14.07
N GLY A 41 -12.73 -20.62 14.43
CA GLY A 41 -12.54 -21.96 13.94
C GLY A 41 -11.18 -22.37 13.40
N VAL A 42 -10.17 -21.51 13.30
CA VAL A 42 -8.83 -21.98 12.96
C VAL A 42 -7.83 -21.36 13.92
N ASP A 43 -7.56 -22.05 15.02
CA ASP A 43 -6.29 -21.86 15.73
C ASP A 43 -5.18 -22.31 14.76
N ALA A 44 -4.71 -21.37 13.93
CA ALA A 44 -3.49 -21.61 13.16
C ALA A 44 -2.40 -21.93 14.17
N PRO A 45 -1.77 -23.11 14.10
CA PRO A 45 -0.77 -23.49 15.06
C PRO A 45 0.35 -22.46 15.01
N THR A 46 0.44 -21.62 16.02
CA THR A 46 1.58 -20.74 16.23
C THR A 46 2.76 -21.63 16.59
N TYR A 47 3.40 -22.20 15.56
CA TYR A 47 4.59 -23.02 15.76
C TYR A 47 5.77 -22.08 16.02
N VAL A 48 5.87 -21.62 17.26
CA VAL A 48 7.05 -20.89 17.75
C VAL A 48 7.96 -21.85 18.46
N GLN A 49 8.88 -22.48 17.73
CA GLN A 49 9.94 -23.25 18.33
C GLN A 49 11.07 -22.30 18.72
N ARG A 50 11.23 -22.02 20.01
CA ARG A 50 12.44 -21.39 20.51
C ARG A 50 13.56 -22.43 20.52
N VAL A 51 14.65 -22.16 19.81
CA VAL A 51 15.87 -22.97 19.85
C VAL A 51 16.71 -22.45 21.02
N PRO A 52 16.97 -23.26 22.04
CA PRO A 52 17.81 -22.82 23.16
C PRO A 52 19.23 -22.60 22.68
N ILE A 53 19.88 -21.57 23.22
CA ILE A 53 21.32 -21.37 23.05
C ILE A 53 22.04 -22.46 23.87
N VAL A 54 22.97 -23.18 23.25
CA VAL A 54 23.77 -24.22 23.94
C VAL A 54 24.74 -23.52 24.86
N PRO A 55 24.81 -23.88 26.15
CA PRO A 55 25.82 -23.33 27.08
C PRO A 55 27.23 -23.49 26.54
N GLY A 56 28.02 -22.41 26.58
CA GLY A 56 29.39 -22.38 26.03
C GLY A 56 29.45 -22.08 24.52
N LYS A 57 28.31 -21.87 23.87
CA LYS A 57 28.20 -21.44 22.48
C LYS A 57 27.31 -20.18 22.39
N GLU A 58 27.47 -19.26 23.30
CA GLU A 58 26.76 -17.99 23.28
C GLU A 58 27.17 -17.19 22.03
N PRO A 59 26.20 -16.56 21.33
CA PRO A 59 26.54 -15.71 20.20
C PRO A 59 27.36 -14.51 20.65
N VAL A 60 28.41 -14.19 19.90
CA VAL A 60 29.32 -13.08 20.16
C VAL A 60 29.40 -12.19 18.94
N GLU A 61 29.35 -10.90 19.16
CA GLU A 61 29.70 -9.87 18.20
C GLU A 61 30.58 -8.83 18.89
N ASP A 62 31.74 -8.51 18.28
CA ASP A 62 32.68 -7.52 18.80
C ASP A 62 32.92 -6.52 17.70
N TYR A 63 32.31 -5.88 17.02
CA TYR A 63 32.48 -4.88 15.95
C TYR A 63 33.91 -4.80 15.32
N ASP A 64 34.85 -5.62 15.76
CA ASP A 64 36.17 -5.81 15.15
C ASP A 64 36.18 -6.93 14.08
N GLY A 65 35.00 -7.46 13.79
CA GLY A 65 34.80 -8.47 12.74
C GLY A 65 34.81 -9.92 13.26
N ASN A 66 34.74 -10.14 14.55
CA ASN A 66 34.67 -11.49 15.13
C ASN A 66 33.21 -11.81 15.45
N TYR A 67 32.68 -12.82 14.79
CA TYR A 67 31.30 -13.29 14.98
C TYR A 67 31.29 -14.76 15.36
N VAL A 68 30.50 -15.09 16.37
CA VAL A 68 30.12 -16.47 16.69
C VAL A 68 28.61 -16.53 16.60
N PHE A 69 28.07 -17.27 15.64
CA PHE A 69 26.63 -17.45 15.47
C PHE A 69 26.13 -18.63 16.29
N ALA A 70 24.94 -18.48 16.87
CA ALA A 70 24.27 -19.61 17.51
C ALA A 70 23.91 -20.67 16.46
N ASP A 71 24.00 -21.95 16.82
CA ASP A 71 23.68 -23.07 15.96
C ASP A 71 22.18 -23.04 15.58
N ILE A 72 21.87 -23.26 14.30
CA ILE A 72 20.51 -23.33 13.78
C ILE A 72 20.37 -24.51 12.81
N LYS A 73 19.12 -24.97 12.59
CA LYS A 73 18.80 -25.97 11.58
C LYS A 73 17.95 -25.34 10.47
N GLU A 74 18.16 -25.75 9.24
CA GLU A 74 17.40 -25.29 8.06
C GLU A 74 15.89 -25.48 8.26
N SER A 75 15.49 -26.60 8.89
CA SER A 75 14.09 -26.88 9.20
C SER A 75 13.47 -25.86 10.18
N HIS A 76 14.26 -25.28 11.09
CA HIS A 76 13.77 -24.23 11.99
C HIS A 76 13.51 -22.93 11.22
N THR A 77 14.43 -22.57 10.33
CA THR A 77 14.30 -21.39 9.46
C THR A 77 13.07 -21.53 8.56
N SER A 78 12.92 -22.66 7.85
CA SER A 78 11.78 -22.95 6.99
C SER A 78 10.45 -22.82 7.75
N ARG A 79 10.34 -23.47 8.90
CA ARG A 79 9.11 -23.42 9.72
C ARG A 79 8.81 -22.00 10.22
N ALA A 80 9.85 -21.26 10.61
CA ALA A 80 9.69 -19.87 11.08
C ALA A 80 9.15 -18.94 9.97
N MET A 81 9.57 -19.12 8.72
CA MET A 81 9.07 -18.38 7.58
C MET A 81 7.64 -18.81 7.20
N ILE A 82 7.43 -20.10 7.00
CA ILE A 82 6.14 -20.66 6.58
C ILE A 82 5.03 -20.29 7.58
N SER A 83 5.28 -20.47 8.89
CA SER A 83 4.25 -20.21 9.91
C SER A 83 3.82 -18.75 9.94
N ARG A 84 4.73 -17.81 9.70
CA ARG A 84 4.41 -16.38 9.66
C ARG A 84 3.69 -16.00 8.37
N TYR A 85 4.18 -16.45 7.23
CA TYR A 85 3.55 -16.18 5.94
C TYR A 85 2.15 -16.80 5.86
N TYR A 86 1.99 -18.04 6.33
CA TYR A 86 0.70 -18.71 6.42
C TYR A 86 -0.28 -17.93 7.30
N LYS A 87 0.19 -17.49 8.48
CA LYS A 87 -0.64 -16.66 9.37
C LYS A 87 -1.05 -15.37 8.68
N ASP A 88 -0.13 -14.69 8.02
CA ASP A 88 -0.41 -13.44 7.29
C ASP A 88 -1.44 -13.66 6.17
N MET A 89 -1.35 -14.77 5.43
CA MET A 89 -2.34 -15.12 4.40
C MET A 89 -3.72 -15.40 5.00
N MET A 90 -3.78 -16.13 6.11
CA MET A 90 -5.04 -16.41 6.81
C MET A 90 -5.69 -15.12 7.33
N ASP A 91 -4.89 -14.25 7.98
CA ASP A 91 -5.38 -12.97 8.50
C ASP A 91 -5.87 -12.04 7.38
N ALA A 92 -5.20 -12.05 6.22
CA ALA A 92 -5.52 -11.18 5.08
C ALA A 92 -6.68 -11.70 4.23
N SER A 93 -7.07 -12.97 4.36
CA SER A 93 -8.19 -13.55 3.58
C SER A 93 -9.50 -12.77 3.75
N VAL A 94 -9.64 -12.08 4.89
CA VAL A 94 -10.69 -11.10 5.15
C VAL A 94 -10.02 -9.79 5.58
N SER A 95 -10.05 -8.81 4.71
CA SER A 95 -9.49 -7.48 4.93
C SER A 95 -10.59 -6.42 4.99
N ASP A 96 -10.33 -5.26 5.59
CA ASP A 96 -11.26 -4.13 5.55
C ASP A 96 -11.04 -3.31 4.28
N VAL A 97 -9.78 -3.16 3.87
CA VAL A 97 -9.39 -2.48 2.63
C VAL A 97 -8.29 -3.26 1.92
N VAL A 98 -8.45 -3.46 0.63
CA VAL A 98 -7.37 -3.93 -0.25
C VAL A 98 -6.85 -2.77 -1.09
N VAL A 99 -5.54 -2.58 -1.11
CA VAL A 99 -4.85 -1.61 -1.97
C VAL A 99 -4.15 -2.38 -3.09
N ILE A 100 -4.53 -2.13 -4.33
CA ILE A 100 -3.93 -2.74 -5.52
C ILE A 100 -2.85 -1.80 -6.07
N GLY A 101 -1.62 -2.29 -6.13
CA GLY A 101 -0.45 -1.55 -6.58
C GLY A 101 0.23 -0.77 -5.45
N ALA A 102 1.50 -1.08 -5.19
CA ALA A 102 2.36 -0.43 -4.21
C ALA A 102 3.29 0.61 -4.85
N GLY A 103 2.82 1.33 -5.86
CA GLY A 103 3.47 2.53 -6.39
C GLY A 103 3.29 3.74 -5.47
N SER A 104 3.79 4.91 -5.88
CA SER A 104 3.75 6.13 -5.04
C SER A 104 2.34 6.50 -4.56
N ALA A 105 1.32 6.36 -5.40
CA ALA A 105 -0.06 6.66 -5.01
C ALA A 105 -0.63 5.62 -4.04
N GLY A 106 -0.44 4.32 -4.32
CA GLY A 106 -0.92 3.24 -3.47
C GLY A 106 -0.24 3.21 -2.10
N LEU A 107 1.09 3.37 -2.05
CA LEU A 107 1.82 3.49 -0.79
C LEU A 107 1.37 4.70 0.03
N THR A 108 1.12 5.84 -0.63
CA THR A 108 0.61 7.04 0.06
C THR A 108 -0.81 6.81 0.60
N CYS A 109 -1.69 6.20 -0.19
CA CYS A 109 -3.04 5.85 0.25
C CYS A 109 -3.01 4.93 1.47
N ALA A 110 -2.27 3.83 1.38
CA ALA A 110 -2.14 2.87 2.47
C ALA A 110 -1.55 3.52 3.74
N TYR A 111 -0.49 4.34 3.60
CA TYR A 111 0.13 5.05 4.72
C TYR A 111 -0.84 6.01 5.41
N LYS A 112 -1.51 6.86 4.63
CA LYS A 112 -2.48 7.83 5.18
C LYS A 112 -3.68 7.13 5.83
N LEU A 113 -4.20 6.09 5.18
CA LEU A 113 -5.33 5.33 5.71
C LEU A 113 -4.94 4.57 6.97
N ALA A 114 -3.83 3.84 6.97
CA ALA A 114 -3.38 3.09 8.13
C ALA A 114 -3.11 3.98 9.35
N LYS A 115 -2.58 5.19 9.11
CA LYS A 115 -2.32 6.18 10.16
C LYS A 115 -3.60 6.79 10.72
N SER A 116 -4.58 7.12 9.87
CA SER A 116 -5.83 7.75 10.28
C SER A 116 -6.88 6.76 10.81
N ARG A 117 -6.83 5.51 10.35
CA ARG A 117 -7.76 4.44 10.67
C ARG A 117 -7.01 3.16 11.12
N PRO A 118 -6.39 3.21 12.29
CA PRO A 118 -5.66 2.07 12.82
C PRO A 118 -6.56 0.88 13.19
N ASP A 119 -7.86 1.06 13.17
CA ASP A 119 -8.89 0.03 13.34
C ASP A 119 -9.09 -0.83 12.09
N LEU A 120 -8.70 -0.34 10.90
CA LEU A 120 -8.87 -1.05 9.63
C LEU A 120 -7.67 -1.96 9.32
N ARG A 121 -7.96 -3.16 8.84
CA ARG A 121 -6.96 -4.10 8.30
C ARG A 121 -6.76 -3.80 6.83
N ILE A 122 -5.55 -3.42 6.47
CA ILE A 122 -5.18 -2.99 5.12
C ILE A 122 -4.25 -4.02 4.51
N THR A 123 -4.67 -4.63 3.41
CA THR A 123 -3.82 -5.53 2.63
C THR A 123 -3.41 -4.85 1.33
N ILE A 124 -2.10 -4.82 1.08
CA ILE A 124 -1.51 -4.25 -0.13
C ILE A 124 -1.06 -5.39 -1.04
N LEU A 125 -1.46 -5.35 -2.29
CA LEU A 125 -1.07 -6.31 -3.33
C LEU A 125 -0.18 -5.61 -4.34
N GLU A 126 1.01 -6.17 -4.59
CA GLU A 126 1.97 -5.63 -5.54
C GLU A 126 2.42 -6.73 -6.52
N ALA A 127 2.18 -6.49 -7.80
CA ALA A 127 2.56 -7.44 -8.84
C ALA A 127 4.07 -7.58 -9.01
N GLY A 128 4.82 -6.51 -8.76
CA GLY A 128 6.29 -6.53 -8.77
C GLY A 128 6.88 -7.23 -7.55
N VAL A 129 8.12 -7.68 -7.68
CA VAL A 129 8.90 -8.21 -6.54
C VAL A 129 9.23 -7.09 -5.55
N ALA A 130 9.61 -5.92 -6.08
CA ALA A 130 9.88 -4.73 -5.29
C ALA A 130 8.70 -3.75 -5.36
N PRO A 131 8.11 -3.34 -4.22
CA PRO A 131 7.12 -2.27 -4.20
C PRO A 131 7.77 -0.92 -4.51
N GLY A 132 6.97 0.04 -5.01
CA GLY A 132 7.42 1.41 -5.28
C GLY A 132 7.14 1.88 -6.72
N GLY A 133 7.00 0.97 -7.68
CA GLY A 133 6.75 1.32 -9.07
C GLY A 133 7.78 2.31 -9.61
N GLY A 134 7.34 3.30 -10.39
CA GLY A 134 8.21 4.36 -10.93
C GLY A 134 8.89 5.25 -9.88
N ALA A 135 8.40 5.26 -8.64
CA ALA A 135 8.97 6.05 -7.57
C ALA A 135 10.36 5.59 -7.13
N TRP A 136 10.80 4.38 -7.46
CA TRP A 136 12.18 3.94 -7.26
C TRP A 136 13.15 4.65 -8.21
N LEU A 137 12.70 4.94 -9.41
CA LEU A 137 13.53 5.36 -10.55
C LEU A 137 13.44 6.85 -10.83
N GLY A 138 12.59 7.61 -10.12
CA GLY A 138 12.33 9.01 -10.44
C GLY A 138 11.64 9.22 -11.80
N GLY A 139 11.03 8.16 -12.34
CA GLY A 139 10.27 8.19 -13.60
C GLY A 139 11.05 7.90 -14.88
N GLN A 140 12.38 8.01 -14.90
CA GLN A 140 13.18 7.88 -16.13
C GLN A 140 14.53 7.19 -15.91
N LEU A 141 14.63 6.21 -15.05
CA LEU A 141 15.89 5.56 -14.67
C LEU A 141 16.92 6.55 -14.09
N GLN A 142 16.46 7.69 -13.59
CA GLN A 142 17.27 8.69 -12.89
C GLN A 142 16.98 8.62 -11.40
N SER A 143 17.93 8.98 -10.58
CA SER A 143 17.76 8.87 -9.12
C SER A 143 16.92 9.99 -8.51
N ALA A 144 16.80 11.14 -9.14
CA ALA A 144 16.04 12.27 -8.64
C ALA A 144 14.53 12.11 -8.84
N MET A 145 13.75 12.67 -7.92
CA MET A 145 12.27 12.65 -7.95
C MET A 145 11.74 14.08 -7.81
N VAL A 146 10.96 14.53 -8.79
CA VAL A 146 10.35 15.85 -8.79
C VAL A 146 8.93 15.77 -8.20
N ILE A 147 8.63 16.63 -7.25
CA ILE A 147 7.32 16.71 -6.61
C ILE A 147 6.83 18.17 -6.64
N ARG A 148 5.72 18.41 -7.33
CA ARG A 148 5.10 19.74 -7.39
C ARG A 148 4.45 20.09 -6.05
N LYS A 149 4.58 21.36 -5.69
CA LYS A 149 3.88 21.88 -4.50
C LYS A 149 2.35 21.97 -4.77
N PRO A 150 1.51 21.71 -3.76
CA PRO A 150 1.84 21.54 -2.34
C PRO A 150 2.05 20.07 -1.91
N ALA A 151 2.14 19.10 -2.81
CA ALA A 151 2.25 17.68 -2.46
C ALA A 151 3.54 17.33 -1.68
N HIS A 152 4.55 18.22 -1.68
CA HIS A 152 5.77 18.11 -0.87
C HIS A 152 5.50 18.06 0.66
N ASN A 153 4.34 18.48 1.12
CA ASN A 153 3.96 18.37 2.52
C ASN A 153 4.05 16.93 3.04
N LEU A 154 3.86 15.93 2.18
CA LEU A 154 4.06 14.53 2.55
C LEU A 154 5.54 14.23 2.84
N LEU A 155 6.49 14.85 2.13
CA LEU A 155 7.92 14.68 2.39
C LEU A 155 8.28 15.22 3.79
N VAL A 156 7.71 16.37 4.15
CA VAL A 156 7.87 16.96 5.50
C VAL A 156 7.33 16.00 6.56
N GLU A 157 6.15 15.43 6.34
CA GLU A 157 5.54 14.45 7.26
C GLU A 157 6.37 13.16 7.40
N LEU A 158 6.99 12.74 6.31
CA LEU A 158 7.83 11.54 6.27
C LEU A 158 9.26 11.78 6.74
N ASP A 159 9.66 13.04 6.92
CA ASP A 159 11.02 13.45 7.22
C ASP A 159 12.02 13.09 6.09
N VAL A 160 11.58 13.28 4.85
CA VAL A 160 12.39 13.07 3.65
C VAL A 160 12.99 14.41 3.20
N PRO A 161 14.33 14.57 3.17
CA PRO A 161 14.97 15.80 2.74
C PRO A 161 14.79 16.03 1.23
N PHE A 162 14.68 17.31 0.87
CA PHE A 162 14.53 17.75 -0.51
C PHE A 162 15.18 19.12 -0.72
N ASP A 163 15.50 19.43 -1.98
CA ASP A 163 15.91 20.76 -2.41
C ASP A 163 14.67 21.53 -2.90
N ASP A 164 14.50 22.79 -2.47
CA ASP A 164 13.35 23.64 -2.85
C ASP A 164 13.70 24.45 -4.11
N GLU A 165 12.94 24.19 -5.19
CA GLU A 165 13.08 24.85 -6.51
C GLU A 165 11.90 25.79 -6.81
N GLY A 166 11.26 26.33 -5.79
CA GLY A 166 10.14 27.27 -5.94
C GLY A 166 8.80 26.58 -6.18
N ALA A 167 8.38 26.34 -7.41
CA ALA A 167 7.10 25.69 -7.74
C ALA A 167 7.06 24.19 -7.44
N TYR A 168 8.23 23.56 -7.30
CA TYR A 168 8.42 22.15 -7.01
C TYR A 168 9.60 21.93 -6.08
N VAL A 169 9.75 20.72 -5.63
CA VAL A 169 10.91 20.27 -4.85
C VAL A 169 11.53 19.04 -5.50
N VAL A 170 12.82 18.80 -5.21
CA VAL A 170 13.56 17.67 -5.75
C VAL A 170 14.12 16.83 -4.60
N VAL A 171 13.70 15.56 -4.56
CA VAL A 171 14.34 14.54 -3.73
C VAL A 171 15.50 13.96 -4.52
N LYS A 172 16.73 14.03 -3.99
CA LYS A 172 17.95 13.62 -4.73
C LYS A 172 17.95 12.17 -5.16
N HIS A 173 17.33 11.32 -4.34
CA HIS A 173 17.19 9.89 -4.61
C HIS A 173 15.73 9.47 -4.41
N ALA A 174 15.04 9.16 -5.48
CA ALA A 174 13.65 8.67 -5.46
C ALA A 174 13.49 7.45 -4.53
N ALA A 175 14.48 6.56 -4.50
CA ALA A 175 14.54 5.42 -3.61
C ALA A 175 14.48 5.82 -2.12
N LEU A 176 14.97 7.00 -1.73
CA LEU A 176 14.88 7.50 -0.35
C LEU A 176 13.43 7.74 0.06
N PHE A 177 12.64 8.39 -0.80
CA PHE A 177 11.20 8.55 -0.55
C PHE A 177 10.51 7.19 -0.43
N THR A 178 10.74 6.32 -1.42
CA THR A 178 10.06 5.02 -1.50
C THR A 178 10.41 4.12 -0.30
N SER A 179 11.69 4.02 0.07
CA SER A 179 12.11 3.22 1.23
C SER A 179 11.59 3.79 2.54
N THR A 180 11.54 5.11 2.68
CA THR A 180 11.06 5.77 3.91
C THR A 180 9.57 5.52 4.11
N ILE A 181 8.73 5.76 3.10
CA ILE A 181 7.29 5.52 3.22
C ILE A 181 6.99 4.05 3.45
N LEU A 182 7.69 3.15 2.73
CA LEU A 182 7.54 1.71 2.88
C LEU A 182 7.95 1.25 4.28
N SER A 183 9.08 1.70 4.81
CA SER A 183 9.52 1.39 6.16
C SER A 183 8.52 1.82 7.22
N LYS A 184 8.03 3.07 7.14
CA LYS A 184 7.02 3.59 8.07
C LYS A 184 5.70 2.81 7.97
N LEU A 185 5.29 2.44 6.76
CA LEU A 185 4.07 1.69 6.50
C LEU A 185 4.13 0.26 7.04
N LEU A 186 5.21 -0.47 6.76
CA LEU A 186 5.39 -1.85 7.22
C LEU A 186 5.60 -1.98 8.74
N ALA A 187 5.96 -0.90 9.41
CA ALA A 187 5.98 -0.84 10.88
C ALA A 187 4.58 -0.75 11.51
N MET A 188 3.53 -0.47 10.72
CA MET A 188 2.16 -0.37 11.22
C MET A 188 1.53 -1.76 11.35
N PRO A 189 0.98 -2.12 12.54
CA PRO A 189 0.49 -3.49 12.81
C PRO A 189 -0.75 -3.88 12.02
N ASN A 190 -1.47 -2.90 11.46
CA ASN A 190 -2.71 -3.08 10.71
C ASN A 190 -2.48 -3.15 9.18
N VAL A 191 -1.22 -3.27 8.73
CA VAL A 191 -0.86 -3.34 7.31
C VAL A 191 -0.17 -4.65 6.99
N LYS A 192 -0.56 -5.25 5.86
CA LYS A 192 0.13 -6.38 5.23
C LYS A 192 0.44 -6.05 3.78
N LEU A 193 1.62 -6.45 3.34
CA LEU A 193 2.05 -6.34 1.94
C LEU A 193 2.37 -7.73 1.40
N PHE A 194 1.74 -8.07 0.28
CA PHE A 194 2.08 -9.22 -0.54
C PHE A 194 2.62 -8.73 -1.87
N ASN A 195 3.91 -8.89 -2.07
CA ASN A 195 4.60 -8.62 -3.34
C ASN A 195 4.65 -9.87 -4.22
N ALA A 196 5.02 -9.71 -5.49
CA ALA A 196 4.95 -10.75 -6.51
C ALA A 196 3.56 -11.42 -6.59
N THR A 197 2.53 -10.67 -6.24
CA THR A 197 1.13 -11.09 -6.19
C THR A 197 0.28 -10.11 -6.99
N CYS A 198 -0.33 -10.58 -8.06
CA CYS A 198 -1.21 -9.76 -8.90
C CYS A 198 -2.68 -10.06 -8.63
N VAL A 199 -3.53 -9.11 -8.98
CA VAL A 199 -4.98 -9.30 -9.03
C VAL A 199 -5.35 -9.80 -10.42
N GLU A 200 -6.07 -10.92 -10.49
CA GLU A 200 -6.53 -11.55 -11.73
C GLU A 200 -8.01 -11.31 -12.02
N ASP A 201 -8.81 -11.08 -10.96
CA ASP A 201 -10.23 -10.76 -11.11
C ASP A 201 -10.77 -10.03 -9.88
N LEU A 202 -12.02 -9.57 -9.99
CA LEU A 202 -12.77 -8.89 -8.94
C LEU A 202 -13.92 -9.77 -8.47
N ILE A 203 -14.18 -9.79 -7.18
CA ILE A 203 -15.37 -10.43 -6.61
C ILE A 203 -16.50 -9.42 -6.64
N ILE A 204 -17.49 -9.63 -7.52
CA ILE A 204 -18.64 -8.73 -7.67
C ILE A 204 -19.89 -9.43 -7.14
N LYS A 205 -20.54 -8.80 -6.16
CA LYS A 205 -21.77 -9.32 -5.54
C LYS A 205 -22.84 -8.22 -5.52
N LYS A 206 -24.08 -8.59 -5.28
CA LYS A 206 -25.13 -7.63 -4.92
C LYS A 206 -25.12 -7.42 -3.42
N ASP A 207 -25.14 -6.17 -3.01
CA ASP A 207 -25.32 -5.80 -1.62
C ASP A 207 -26.80 -5.98 -1.17
N PRO A 208 -27.14 -5.78 0.11
CA PRO A 208 -28.51 -5.92 0.61
C PRO A 208 -29.51 -4.97 -0.06
N THR A 209 -29.07 -3.88 -0.72
CA THR A 209 -29.92 -2.98 -1.50
C THR A 209 -30.21 -3.50 -2.92
N GLY A 210 -29.52 -4.56 -3.35
CA GLY A 210 -29.55 -5.12 -4.68
C GLY A 210 -28.56 -4.45 -5.66
N THR A 211 -27.76 -3.49 -5.19
CA THR A 211 -26.73 -2.80 -5.98
C THR A 211 -25.51 -3.68 -6.16
N GLN A 212 -25.00 -3.77 -7.39
CA GLN A 212 -23.72 -4.46 -7.65
C GLN A 212 -22.57 -3.67 -7.02
N ARG A 213 -21.69 -4.37 -6.33
CA ARG A 213 -20.49 -3.81 -5.74
C ARG A 213 -19.32 -4.80 -5.83
N VAL A 214 -18.11 -4.27 -5.80
CA VAL A 214 -16.92 -5.10 -5.59
C VAL A 214 -16.78 -5.37 -4.10
N ASN A 215 -16.59 -6.65 -3.76
CA ASN A 215 -16.47 -7.14 -2.38
C ASN A 215 -15.22 -7.99 -2.18
N GLY A 216 -14.21 -7.78 -2.97
CA GLY A 216 -12.94 -8.48 -2.88
C GLY A 216 -12.25 -8.66 -4.21
N VAL A 217 -11.13 -9.37 -4.17
CA VAL A 217 -10.26 -9.62 -5.31
C VAL A 217 -9.88 -11.10 -5.41
N VAL A 218 -9.58 -11.53 -6.62
CA VAL A 218 -8.98 -12.82 -6.93
C VAL A 218 -7.51 -12.58 -7.23
N THR A 219 -6.62 -13.31 -6.57
CA THR A 219 -5.17 -13.09 -6.65
C THR A 219 -4.42 -14.34 -7.04
N ASN A 220 -3.27 -14.15 -7.68
CA ASN A 220 -2.33 -15.24 -7.97
C ASN A 220 -0.89 -14.72 -7.87
N TYR A 221 0.07 -15.62 -7.83
CA TYR A 221 1.47 -15.23 -7.98
C TYR A 221 1.71 -14.67 -9.38
N THR A 222 2.36 -13.52 -9.48
CA THR A 222 2.55 -12.80 -10.74
C THR A 222 3.21 -13.67 -11.82
N LEU A 223 4.21 -14.48 -11.44
CA LEU A 223 4.89 -15.36 -12.40
C LEU A 223 3.96 -16.46 -12.94
N VAL A 224 3.02 -16.94 -12.13
CA VAL A 224 2.02 -17.93 -12.56
C VAL A 224 1.07 -17.29 -13.57
N SER A 225 0.56 -16.09 -13.27
CA SER A 225 -0.31 -15.35 -14.19
C SER A 225 0.37 -15.03 -15.52
N MET A 226 1.64 -14.59 -15.48
CA MET A 226 2.42 -14.30 -16.68
C MET A 226 2.74 -15.55 -17.51
N ALA A 227 2.84 -16.71 -16.87
CA ALA A 227 3.13 -18.00 -17.51
C ALA A 227 1.88 -18.82 -17.81
N HIS A 228 0.68 -18.26 -17.73
CA HIS A 228 -0.60 -18.96 -17.85
C HIS A 228 -0.71 -19.82 -19.15
N GLY A 229 -0.15 -19.35 -20.24
CA GLY A 229 -0.13 -20.11 -21.51
C GLY A 229 0.83 -21.31 -21.54
N LEU A 230 1.68 -21.49 -20.53
CA LEU A 230 2.71 -22.54 -20.47
C LEU A 230 2.41 -23.62 -19.43
N GLN A 231 1.43 -23.44 -18.59
CA GLN A 231 1.10 -24.38 -17.51
C GLN A 231 -0.40 -24.53 -17.32
N SER A 232 -0.76 -25.56 -16.56
CA SER A 232 -2.13 -25.80 -16.17
C SER A 232 -2.69 -24.65 -15.33
N CYS A 233 -3.98 -24.44 -15.41
CA CYS A 233 -4.69 -23.49 -14.55
C CYS A 233 -4.47 -23.86 -13.09
N MET A 234 -4.11 -22.88 -12.27
CA MET A 234 -4.13 -22.98 -10.81
C MET A 234 -5.39 -22.30 -10.30
N ASP A 235 -5.98 -22.85 -9.25
CA ASP A 235 -7.05 -22.16 -8.53
C ASP A 235 -6.46 -20.93 -7.84
N PRO A 236 -6.92 -19.72 -8.18
CA PRO A 236 -6.43 -18.50 -7.58
C PRO A 236 -6.94 -18.36 -6.13
N GLN A 237 -6.24 -17.57 -5.37
CA GLN A 237 -6.65 -17.20 -4.00
C GLN A 237 -7.59 -16.01 -4.04
N THR A 238 -8.44 -15.89 -3.02
CA THR A 238 -9.36 -14.76 -2.87
C THR A 238 -9.10 -14.00 -1.58
N ILE A 239 -9.29 -12.68 -1.63
CA ILE A 239 -9.31 -11.81 -0.47
C ILE A 239 -10.63 -11.06 -0.48
N THR A 240 -11.46 -11.31 0.52
CA THR A 240 -12.72 -10.57 0.72
C THR A 240 -12.43 -9.23 1.36
N ALA A 241 -12.94 -8.16 0.78
CA ALA A 241 -12.82 -6.81 1.33
C ALA A 241 -13.95 -5.92 0.79
N PRO A 242 -14.62 -5.12 1.64
CA PRO A 242 -15.70 -4.24 1.22
C PRO A 242 -15.22 -3.01 0.43
N ILE A 243 -13.93 -2.65 0.56
CA ILE A 243 -13.32 -1.51 -0.13
C ILE A 243 -12.03 -1.93 -0.83
N ILE A 244 -11.95 -1.61 -2.10
CA ILE A 244 -10.76 -1.78 -2.95
C ILE A 244 -10.26 -0.40 -3.36
N CYS A 245 -9.01 -0.08 -3.04
CA CYS A 245 -8.33 1.12 -3.52
C CYS A 245 -7.37 0.73 -4.65
N SER A 246 -7.65 1.12 -5.88
CA SER A 246 -6.85 0.68 -7.03
C SER A 246 -5.92 1.76 -7.54
N PHE A 247 -4.65 1.37 -7.68
CA PHE A 247 -3.53 2.17 -8.18
C PHE A 247 -2.61 1.32 -9.07
N ALA A 248 -3.21 0.51 -9.92
CA ALA A 248 -2.47 -0.41 -10.80
C ALA A 248 -1.61 0.30 -11.86
N GLY A 249 -1.56 1.64 -11.85
CA GLY A 249 -0.84 2.41 -12.86
C GLY A 249 -1.52 2.35 -14.21
N HIS A 250 -0.75 2.49 -15.29
CA HIS A 250 -1.30 2.50 -16.65
C HIS A 250 -0.50 1.65 -17.63
N ASP A 251 0.74 1.30 -17.28
CA ASP A 251 1.65 0.57 -18.17
C ASP A 251 1.72 -0.93 -17.79
N GLY A 252 2.06 -1.72 -18.79
CA GLY A 252 2.28 -3.15 -18.64
C GLY A 252 1.00 -3.99 -18.57
N PRO A 253 1.14 -5.32 -18.38
CA PRO A 253 0.02 -6.26 -18.45
C PRO A 253 -1.01 -6.09 -17.34
N PHE A 254 -0.62 -5.48 -16.23
CA PHE A 254 -1.49 -5.20 -15.08
C PHE A 254 -1.95 -3.74 -15.03
N GLY A 255 -1.53 -2.89 -16.00
CA GLY A 255 -1.87 -1.47 -16.03
C GLY A 255 -3.35 -1.21 -16.16
N ALA A 256 -3.89 -0.35 -15.29
CA ALA A 256 -5.30 0.01 -15.18
C ALA A 256 -6.22 -1.22 -15.04
N PHE A 257 -5.73 -2.26 -14.39
CA PHE A 257 -6.39 -3.56 -14.36
C PHE A 257 -7.83 -3.47 -13.87
N THR A 258 -8.07 -2.81 -12.74
CA THR A 258 -9.39 -2.78 -12.09
C THR A 258 -10.43 -2.08 -12.96
N VAL A 259 -10.09 -0.91 -13.51
CA VAL A 259 -11.04 -0.16 -14.37
C VAL A 259 -11.27 -0.87 -15.70
N LYS A 260 -10.24 -1.49 -16.29
CA LYS A 260 -10.38 -2.30 -17.51
C LYS A 260 -11.23 -3.54 -17.26
N ARG A 261 -11.07 -4.17 -16.11
CA ARG A 261 -11.90 -5.34 -15.75
C ARG A 261 -13.37 -4.97 -15.55
N LEU A 262 -13.64 -3.86 -14.87
CA LEU A 262 -15.01 -3.35 -14.73
C LEU A 262 -15.61 -2.94 -16.07
N ALA A 263 -14.83 -2.31 -16.95
CA ALA A 263 -15.27 -1.94 -18.29
C ALA A 263 -15.56 -3.19 -19.14
N SER A 264 -14.73 -4.23 -19.10
CA SER A 264 -14.98 -5.48 -19.81
C SER A 264 -16.23 -6.22 -19.33
N ALA A 265 -16.63 -5.98 -18.08
CA ALA A 265 -17.90 -6.50 -17.53
C ALA A 265 -19.11 -5.59 -17.85
N GLY A 266 -18.92 -4.51 -18.59
CA GLY A 266 -19.99 -3.56 -18.95
C GLY A 266 -20.44 -2.65 -17.80
N LEU A 267 -19.63 -2.50 -16.75
CA LEU A 267 -19.95 -1.75 -15.54
C LEU A 267 -19.37 -0.33 -15.53
N LEU A 268 -18.36 -0.06 -16.34
CA LEU A 268 -17.75 1.27 -16.55
C LEU A 268 -17.46 1.49 -18.03
N ASN A 269 -17.24 2.76 -18.40
CA ASN A 269 -16.67 3.14 -19.68
C ASN A 269 -15.29 3.73 -19.47
N LEU A 270 -14.32 3.36 -20.32
CA LEU A 270 -12.98 3.95 -20.31
C LEU A 270 -12.95 5.20 -21.19
N GLY A 271 -12.27 6.23 -20.70
CA GLY A 271 -12.01 7.46 -21.47
C GLY A 271 -10.77 7.39 -22.34
N ASP A 272 -9.92 6.38 -22.13
CA ASP A 272 -8.58 6.22 -22.68
C ASP A 272 -7.65 7.42 -22.37
N MET A 273 -6.39 7.13 -22.02
CA MET A 273 -5.47 8.15 -21.60
C MET A 273 -5.02 9.06 -22.75
N ASN A 274 -5.12 10.37 -22.54
CA ASN A 274 -4.66 11.36 -23.50
C ASN A 274 -3.13 11.58 -23.46
N PRO A 275 -2.56 12.19 -24.54
CA PRO A 275 -1.15 12.55 -24.58
C PRO A 275 -0.70 13.41 -23.41
N LEU A 276 0.63 13.44 -23.16
CA LEU A 276 1.24 14.09 -22.00
C LEU A 276 0.92 15.59 -21.93
N ASN A 277 0.40 16.01 -20.77
CA ASN A 277 0.27 17.42 -20.38
C ASN A 277 0.45 17.54 -18.85
N MET A 278 1.69 17.82 -18.41
CA MET A 278 2.04 17.85 -16.99
C MET A 278 1.29 18.92 -16.19
N ASN A 279 0.96 20.07 -16.81
CA ASN A 279 0.29 21.15 -16.08
C ASN A 279 -1.16 20.84 -15.74
N GLU A 280 -1.84 20.09 -16.57
CA GLU A 280 -3.25 19.74 -16.44
C GLU A 280 -3.46 18.46 -15.66
N SER A 281 -2.63 17.45 -15.93
CA SER A 281 -2.80 16.08 -15.47
C SER A 281 -2.88 15.93 -13.96
N GLU A 282 -1.94 16.52 -13.20
CA GLU A 282 -1.90 16.35 -11.74
C GLU A 282 -3.16 16.87 -11.05
N GLY A 283 -3.66 18.03 -11.48
CA GLY A 283 -4.90 18.61 -10.96
C GLY A 283 -6.10 17.73 -11.24
N LEU A 284 -6.23 17.21 -12.47
CA LEU A 284 -7.31 16.32 -12.87
C LEU A 284 -7.29 15.02 -12.08
N ILE A 285 -6.13 14.37 -11.94
CA ILE A 285 -5.98 13.13 -11.17
C ILE A 285 -6.43 13.33 -9.72
N VAL A 286 -5.93 14.37 -9.06
CA VAL A 286 -6.27 14.63 -7.65
C VAL A 286 -7.75 14.95 -7.49
N ASN A 287 -8.27 15.86 -8.32
CA ASN A 287 -9.66 16.32 -8.20
C ASN A 287 -10.67 15.21 -8.48
N ASN A 288 -10.36 14.30 -9.39
CA ASN A 288 -11.24 13.20 -9.78
C ASN A 288 -11.01 11.88 -9.02
N THR A 289 -10.02 11.80 -8.13
CA THR A 289 -9.87 10.64 -7.24
C THR A 289 -11.13 10.47 -6.39
N ARG A 290 -11.80 9.31 -6.54
CA ARG A 290 -13.13 9.04 -5.96
C ARG A 290 -13.46 7.56 -5.92
N GLU A 291 -14.56 7.20 -5.29
CA GLU A 291 -15.23 5.92 -5.49
C GLU A 291 -15.88 5.95 -6.89
N VAL A 292 -15.39 5.12 -7.82
CA VAL A 292 -15.86 5.09 -9.23
C VAL A 292 -16.91 4.02 -9.48
N PHE A 293 -16.95 3.01 -8.63
CA PHE A 293 -17.92 1.95 -8.60
C PHE A 293 -18.13 1.54 -7.13
N PRO A 294 -19.31 1.08 -6.71
CA PRO A 294 -19.53 0.71 -5.31
C PRO A 294 -18.46 -0.25 -4.79
N GLY A 295 -17.72 0.19 -3.76
CA GLY A 295 -16.60 -0.54 -3.18
C GLY A 295 -15.25 -0.31 -3.87
N VAL A 296 -15.15 0.50 -4.93
CA VAL A 296 -13.88 0.73 -5.65
C VAL A 296 -13.51 2.21 -5.69
N VAL A 297 -12.45 2.56 -4.99
CA VAL A 297 -11.81 3.89 -5.06
C VAL A 297 -10.63 3.80 -6.01
N VAL A 298 -10.56 4.71 -6.99
CA VAL A 298 -9.48 4.74 -7.97
C VAL A 298 -8.71 6.05 -7.89
N GLY A 299 -7.41 5.96 -8.02
CA GLY A 299 -6.50 7.10 -8.05
C GLY A 299 -5.25 6.83 -8.89
N GLY A 300 -4.34 7.81 -8.85
CA GLY A 300 -3.10 7.72 -9.62
C GLY A 300 -3.33 7.64 -11.13
N MET A 301 -2.39 7.03 -11.85
CA MET A 301 -2.46 6.96 -13.31
C MET A 301 -3.55 6.03 -13.84
N GLU A 302 -4.04 5.10 -13.05
CA GLU A 302 -5.20 4.27 -13.40
C GLU A 302 -6.46 5.10 -13.60
N LEU A 303 -6.63 6.17 -12.80
CA LEU A 303 -7.74 7.11 -12.97
C LEU A 303 -7.66 7.89 -14.28
N SER A 304 -6.43 8.19 -14.75
CA SER A 304 -6.27 8.85 -16.06
C SER A 304 -6.75 7.98 -17.22
N GLU A 305 -6.57 6.67 -17.13
CA GLU A 305 -7.11 5.72 -18.11
C GLU A 305 -8.65 5.68 -18.07
N LEU A 306 -9.24 5.72 -16.88
CA LEU A 306 -10.69 5.73 -16.72
C LEU A 306 -11.32 7.00 -17.27
N ASP A 307 -10.77 8.16 -16.90
CA ASP A 307 -11.43 9.48 -17.15
C ASP A 307 -10.92 10.19 -18.40
N GLY A 308 -9.98 9.60 -19.16
CA GLY A 308 -9.41 10.21 -20.35
C GLY A 308 -8.51 11.41 -20.02
N HIS A 309 -7.82 11.39 -18.89
CA HIS A 309 -6.92 12.49 -18.53
C HIS A 309 -5.58 12.40 -19.27
N PRO A 310 -4.88 13.53 -19.44
CA PRO A 310 -3.54 13.51 -19.99
C PRO A 310 -2.56 12.73 -19.12
N ARG A 311 -1.56 12.14 -19.77
CA ARG A 311 -0.43 11.51 -19.08
C ARG A 311 0.33 12.56 -18.26
N MET A 312 0.74 12.19 -17.04
CA MET A 312 1.37 13.12 -16.09
C MET A 312 2.86 13.37 -16.39
N GLY A 313 3.58 12.38 -16.87
CA GLY A 313 5.03 12.47 -17.08
C GLY A 313 5.84 12.22 -15.79
N ALA A 314 6.99 12.88 -15.67
CA ALA A 314 8.03 12.56 -14.69
C ALA A 314 7.89 13.31 -13.35
N SER A 315 6.73 13.88 -13.01
CA SER A 315 6.46 14.44 -11.69
C SER A 315 5.60 13.48 -10.86
N PHE A 316 5.67 13.58 -9.53
CA PHE A 316 4.98 12.66 -8.62
C PHE A 316 4.00 13.35 -7.66
N GLY A 317 3.86 14.68 -7.76
CA GLY A 317 2.98 15.44 -6.87
C GLY A 317 1.54 14.97 -6.92
N GLY A 318 1.00 14.77 -8.13
CA GLY A 318 -0.35 14.25 -8.35
C GLY A 318 -0.56 12.86 -7.78
N MET A 319 0.47 11.99 -7.82
CA MET A 319 0.39 10.65 -7.24
C MET A 319 0.25 10.68 -5.72
N LEU A 320 1.07 11.49 -5.04
CA LEU A 320 1.05 11.63 -3.59
C LEU A 320 -0.27 12.25 -3.11
N ALA A 321 -0.71 13.31 -3.78
CA ALA A 321 -1.97 13.99 -3.45
C ALA A 321 -3.20 13.11 -3.73
N SER A 322 -3.21 12.38 -4.85
CA SER A 322 -4.27 11.42 -5.19
C SER A 322 -4.34 10.29 -4.15
N GLY A 323 -3.20 9.69 -3.77
CA GLY A 323 -3.15 8.68 -2.72
C GLY A 323 -3.67 9.22 -1.38
N THR A 324 -3.32 10.45 -1.02
CA THR A 324 -3.83 11.10 0.20
C THR A 324 -5.35 11.28 0.15
N LYS A 325 -5.91 11.75 -0.97
CA LYS A 325 -7.36 11.89 -1.14
C LYS A 325 -8.07 10.54 -1.13
N ALA A 326 -7.51 9.55 -1.81
CA ALA A 326 -8.08 8.21 -1.87
C ALA A 326 -8.20 7.57 -0.48
N ALA A 327 -7.26 7.82 0.42
CA ALA A 327 -7.36 7.36 1.81
C ALA A 327 -8.60 7.94 2.52
N VAL A 328 -8.93 9.20 2.28
CA VAL A 328 -10.12 9.86 2.84
C VAL A 328 -11.40 9.28 2.21
N GLU A 329 -11.41 9.09 0.87
CA GLU A 329 -12.55 8.52 0.17
C GLU A 329 -12.80 7.06 0.59
N ALA A 330 -11.75 6.26 0.77
CA ALA A 330 -11.85 4.89 1.25
C ALA A 330 -12.43 4.82 2.68
N ALA A 331 -11.97 5.68 3.59
CA ALA A 331 -12.51 5.75 4.94
C ALA A 331 -13.99 6.13 4.93
N ARG A 332 -14.37 7.15 4.14
CA ARG A 332 -15.77 7.56 3.99
C ARG A 332 -16.65 6.47 3.39
N ALA A 333 -16.15 5.75 2.38
CA ALA A 333 -16.86 4.65 1.77
C ALA A 333 -17.08 3.52 2.78
N TYR A 334 -16.06 3.18 3.56
CA TYR A 334 -16.12 2.16 4.59
C TYR A 334 -17.12 2.52 5.71
N ASP A 335 -17.12 3.76 6.18
CA ASP A 335 -17.97 4.20 7.29
C ASP A 335 -19.47 4.16 6.98
N ARG A 336 -19.83 4.11 5.69
CA ARG A 336 -21.22 3.93 5.25
C ARG A 336 -21.70 2.47 5.32
N LEU A 337 -20.80 1.54 5.58
CA LEU A 337 -21.09 0.11 5.53
C LEU A 337 -21.20 -0.50 6.93
N GLU A 338 -22.07 -1.46 7.06
CA GLU A 338 -22.07 -2.43 8.15
C GLU A 338 -21.57 -3.75 7.57
N ILE A 339 -20.56 -4.35 8.22
CA ILE A 339 -19.78 -5.43 7.65
C ILE A 339 -19.73 -6.59 8.65
N ASP A 340 -19.99 -7.79 8.17
CA ASP A 340 -19.82 -9.03 8.90
C ASP A 340 -18.93 -9.99 8.09
N GLU A 341 -17.81 -10.43 8.67
CA GLU A 341 -16.81 -11.31 8.04
C GLU A 341 -16.37 -10.86 6.64
N GLY A 342 -16.23 -9.54 6.43
CA GLY A 342 -15.84 -8.93 5.15
C GLY A 342 -16.98 -8.77 4.14
N GLU A 343 -18.17 -9.25 4.44
CA GLU A 343 -19.37 -9.07 3.62
C GLU A 343 -20.17 -7.85 4.09
N VAL A 344 -20.72 -7.11 3.14
CA VAL A 344 -21.57 -5.96 3.43
C VAL A 344 -22.99 -6.45 3.76
N VAL A 345 -23.41 -6.23 5.00
CA VAL A 345 -24.73 -6.65 5.50
C VAL A 345 -25.74 -5.50 5.51
N SER A 346 -25.27 -4.25 5.52
CA SER A 346 -26.11 -3.05 5.43
C SER A 346 -25.34 -1.87 4.84
N VAL A 347 -26.05 -0.96 4.18
CA VAL A 347 -25.52 0.31 3.68
C VAL A 347 -26.28 1.45 4.36
N ARG A 348 -25.56 2.25 5.14
CA ARG A 348 -26.13 3.43 5.79
C ARG A 348 -26.39 4.52 4.76
N GLN A 349 -27.57 5.11 4.77
CA GLN A 349 -27.93 6.22 3.90
C GLN A 349 -27.30 7.54 4.35
#